data_0332adf739c6311f14fc5e52f3bfef7f
#
_entry.id   0332adf739c6311f14fc5e52f3bfef7f
#
_cell.length_a   1.000
_cell.length_b   1.000
_cell.length_c   1.000
_cell.angle_alpha   90.00
_cell.angle_beta   90.00
_cell.angle_gamma   90.00
#
_symmetry.space_group_name_H-M   'P 1'
#
loop_
_entity.id
_entity.type
_entity.pdbx_description
1 polymer ?
#
loop_
_entity_poly.entity_id
_entity_poly.type
_entity_poly.pdbx_seq_one_letter_code
_entity_poly.pdbx_strand_id
1 'polypeptide(L)'
;MALSAQDRVEIIQLVARYNHAADAGDAEAWADTFTPNGVFRKDAAPEVVGRPALVQMVRARDPRNARHWTLNLIIDGDGEEATMEADYALLCENRIELSGR
;
A
#
# COMPACT_ATOMS: atom_id res chain seq x y z
N MET A 1 21.59 -10.96 5.65
CA MET A 1 21.92 -9.84 6.56
C MET A 1 20.65 -9.12 6.98
N ALA A 2 20.64 -8.62 8.21
CA ALA A 2 19.49 -7.85 8.68
C ALA A 2 19.31 -6.58 7.85
N LEU A 3 18.11 -6.05 7.86
CA LEU A 3 17.83 -4.77 7.22
C LEU A 3 18.59 -3.65 7.91
N SER A 4 19.15 -2.75 7.12
CA SER A 4 19.80 -1.54 7.65
C SER A 4 18.75 -0.49 8.04
N ALA A 5 19.18 0.53 8.77
CA ALA A 5 18.32 1.67 9.06
C ALA A 5 17.87 2.35 7.76
N GLN A 6 18.76 2.43 6.76
CA GLN A 6 18.44 2.99 5.44
C GLN A 6 17.35 2.20 4.74
N ASP A 7 17.42 0.86 4.77
CA ASP A 7 16.39 0.00 4.19
C ASP A 7 15.03 0.27 4.83
N ARG A 8 15.01 0.40 6.14
CA ARG A 8 13.77 0.67 6.90
C ARG A 8 13.16 2.02 6.54
N VAL A 9 14.00 3.04 6.41
CA VAL A 9 13.53 4.37 5.98
C VAL A 9 12.94 4.31 4.57
N GLU A 10 13.58 3.59 3.65
CA GLU A 10 13.09 3.43 2.29
C GLU A 10 11.74 2.73 2.24
N ILE A 11 11.55 1.71 3.07
CA ILE A 11 10.26 1.01 3.16
C ILE A 11 9.17 1.94 3.70
N ILE A 12 9.47 2.71 4.74
CA ILE A 12 8.52 3.69 5.29
C ILE A 12 8.13 4.72 4.24
N GLN A 13 9.10 5.21 3.47
CA GLN A 13 8.82 6.16 2.37
C GLN A 13 7.98 5.52 1.26
N LEU A 14 8.22 4.26 0.96
CA LEU A 14 7.43 3.52 -0.03
C LEU A 14 5.95 3.43 0.41
N VAL A 15 5.72 3.13 1.68
CA VAL A 15 4.36 3.06 2.24
C VAL A 15 3.65 4.41 2.12
N ALA A 16 4.36 5.51 2.40
CA ALA A 16 3.80 6.85 2.27
C ALA A 16 3.43 7.15 0.80
N ARG A 17 4.31 6.82 -0.15
CA ARG A 17 4.02 7.01 -1.57
C ARG A 17 2.82 6.18 -2.03
N TYR A 18 2.73 4.94 -1.56
CA TYR A 18 1.60 4.06 -1.83
C TYR A 18 0.29 4.70 -1.38
N ASN A 19 0.24 5.18 -0.15
CA ASN A 19 -0.97 5.79 0.39
C ASN A 19 -1.32 7.11 -0.30
N HIS A 20 -0.34 7.96 -0.55
CA HIS A 20 -0.57 9.23 -1.25
C HIS A 20 -1.12 9.00 -2.65
N ALA A 21 -0.57 8.04 -3.38
CA ALA A 21 -1.05 7.72 -4.73
C ALA A 21 -2.49 7.18 -4.70
N ALA A 22 -2.78 6.29 -3.75
CA ALA A 22 -4.12 5.76 -3.56
C ALA A 22 -5.13 6.88 -3.25
N ASP A 23 -4.76 7.78 -2.35
CA ASP A 23 -5.62 8.90 -1.95
C ASP A 23 -5.89 9.86 -3.11
N ALA A 24 -4.89 10.07 -3.97
CA ALA A 24 -5.02 10.94 -5.13
C ALA A 24 -5.73 10.27 -6.32
N GLY A 25 -5.94 8.96 -6.27
CA GLY A 25 -6.46 8.22 -7.41
C GLY A 25 -5.47 8.11 -8.56
N ASP A 26 -4.18 8.29 -8.26
CA ASP A 26 -3.11 8.21 -9.25
C ASP A 26 -2.72 6.75 -9.48
N ALA A 27 -3.39 6.12 -10.42
CA ALA A 27 -3.26 4.68 -10.67
C ALA A 27 -1.84 4.28 -11.05
N GLU A 28 -1.17 5.07 -11.88
CA GLU A 28 0.19 4.74 -12.32
C GLU A 28 1.19 4.89 -11.20
N ALA A 29 1.13 5.98 -10.42
CA ALA A 29 2.00 6.18 -9.27
C ALA A 29 1.79 5.08 -8.22
N TRP A 30 0.55 4.67 -8.01
CA TRP A 30 0.25 3.58 -7.07
C TRP A 30 0.85 2.26 -7.56
N ALA A 31 0.66 1.93 -8.84
CA ALA A 31 1.23 0.70 -9.42
C ALA A 31 2.75 0.72 -9.41
N ASP A 32 3.37 1.90 -9.50
CA ASP A 32 4.83 2.03 -9.42
C ASP A 32 5.40 1.60 -8.07
N THR A 33 4.59 1.51 -7.03
CA THR A 33 5.04 1.02 -5.72
C THR A 33 5.12 -0.51 -5.65
N PHE A 34 4.68 -1.19 -6.69
CA PHE A 34 4.73 -2.65 -6.83
C PHE A 34 5.81 -3.04 -7.82
N THR A 35 6.30 -4.28 -7.69
CA THR A 35 7.09 -4.89 -8.75
C THR A 35 6.18 -5.17 -9.96
N PRO A 36 6.74 -5.41 -11.18
CA PRO A 36 5.91 -5.67 -12.36
C PRO A 36 4.91 -6.81 -12.20
N ASN A 37 5.24 -7.82 -11.41
CA ASN A 37 4.38 -8.96 -11.13
C ASN A 37 3.70 -8.87 -9.76
N GLY A 38 3.69 -7.68 -9.16
CA GLY A 38 3.14 -7.47 -7.83
C GLY A 38 1.68 -7.88 -7.72
N VAL A 39 1.28 -8.23 -6.50
CA VAL A 39 -0.07 -8.74 -6.21
C VAL A 39 -0.69 -7.89 -5.12
N PHE A 40 -1.92 -7.46 -5.37
CA PHE A 40 -2.74 -6.82 -4.35
C PHE A 40 -3.86 -7.77 -3.95
N ARG A 41 -4.02 -7.94 -2.64
CA ARG A 41 -5.07 -8.80 -2.10
C ARG A 41 -5.80 -8.05 -0.99
N LYS A 42 -7.11 -8.11 -1.00
CA LYS A 42 -7.93 -7.52 0.06
C LYS A 42 -9.03 -8.49 0.45
N ASP A 43 -9.02 -8.93 1.71
CA ASP A 43 -10.04 -9.84 2.26
C ASP A 43 -10.24 -11.08 1.38
N ALA A 44 -11.49 -11.46 1.11
CA ALA A 44 -11.83 -12.61 0.28
C ALA A 44 -11.95 -12.25 -1.22
N ALA A 45 -11.66 -11.01 -1.59
CA ALA A 45 -11.73 -10.62 -3.00
C ALA A 45 -10.65 -11.34 -3.83
N PRO A 46 -10.86 -11.52 -5.14
CA PRO A 46 -9.84 -12.09 -5.99
C PRO A 46 -8.57 -11.26 -5.98
N GLU A 47 -7.42 -11.92 -6.08
CA GLU A 47 -6.14 -11.24 -6.19
C GLU A 47 -6.06 -10.42 -7.46
N VAL A 48 -5.43 -9.25 -7.36
CA VAL A 48 -5.14 -8.40 -8.51
C VAL A 48 -3.65 -8.55 -8.82
N VAL A 49 -3.33 -9.11 -9.96
CA VAL A 49 -1.97 -9.53 -10.30
C VAL A 49 -1.44 -8.74 -11.48
N GLY A 50 -0.26 -8.14 -11.29
CA GLY A 50 0.48 -7.48 -12.35
C GLY A 50 0.04 -6.05 -12.62
N ARG A 51 0.95 -5.27 -13.21
CA ARG A 51 0.77 -3.84 -13.39
C ARG A 51 -0.52 -3.43 -14.12
N PRO A 52 -0.87 -4.03 -15.27
CA PRO A 52 -2.09 -3.60 -15.98
C PRO A 52 -3.34 -3.74 -15.12
N ALA A 53 -3.45 -4.84 -14.39
CA ALA A 53 -4.61 -5.09 -13.52
C ALA A 53 -4.61 -4.15 -12.31
N LEU A 54 -3.44 -3.86 -11.73
CA LEU A 54 -3.30 -2.92 -10.62
C LEU A 54 -3.74 -1.51 -11.03
N VAL A 55 -3.28 -1.06 -12.18
CA VAL A 55 -3.65 0.26 -12.71
C VAL A 55 -5.16 0.33 -12.94
N GLN A 56 -5.72 -0.69 -13.56
CA GLN A 56 -7.15 -0.73 -13.87
C GLN A 56 -8.01 -0.72 -12.60
N MET A 57 -7.56 -1.41 -11.56
CA MET A 57 -8.29 -1.45 -10.29
C MET A 57 -8.44 -0.04 -9.70
N VAL A 58 -7.38 0.75 -9.68
CA VAL A 58 -7.44 2.12 -9.14
C VAL A 58 -8.28 3.03 -10.04
N ARG A 59 -8.14 2.90 -11.37
CA ARG A 59 -8.93 3.70 -12.32
C ARG A 59 -10.42 3.42 -12.23
N ALA A 60 -10.80 2.20 -11.87
CA ALA A 60 -12.20 1.81 -11.77
C ALA A 60 -12.86 2.22 -10.46
N ARG A 61 -12.09 2.67 -9.47
CA ARG A 61 -12.64 3.06 -8.18
C ARG A 61 -13.37 4.39 -8.27
N ASP A 62 -14.46 4.51 -7.54
CA ASP A 62 -15.15 5.77 -7.40
C ASP A 62 -14.28 6.75 -6.61
N PRO A 63 -14.15 8.00 -7.09
CA PRO A 63 -13.44 9.02 -6.34
C PRO A 63 -14.12 9.28 -5.01
N ARG A 64 -13.32 9.42 -3.95
CA ARG A 64 -13.85 9.83 -2.65
C ARG A 64 -12.81 10.59 -1.87
N ASN A 65 -13.27 11.47 -1.00
CA ASN A 65 -12.39 12.23 -0.14
C ASN A 65 -12.01 11.38 1.07
N ALA A 66 -10.93 10.64 0.94
CA ALA A 66 -10.47 9.72 1.98
C ALA A 66 -8.94 9.75 2.06
N ARG A 67 -8.41 9.33 3.21
CA ARG A 67 -6.97 9.20 3.42
C ARG A 67 -6.68 7.84 4.02
N HIS A 68 -5.66 7.20 3.49
CA HIS A 68 -5.16 5.92 4.00
C HIS A 68 -4.01 6.20 4.97
N TRP A 69 -4.14 5.70 6.19
CA TRP A 69 -3.08 5.79 7.20
C TRP A 69 -2.61 4.38 7.55
N THR A 70 -1.30 4.19 7.49
CA THR A 70 -0.66 2.94 7.89
C THR A 70 0.16 3.23 9.15
N LEU A 71 -0.13 2.52 10.21
CA LEU A 71 0.36 2.81 11.55
C LEU A 71 0.96 1.56 12.19
N ASN A 72 1.82 1.76 13.19
CA ASN A 72 2.38 0.67 13.97
C ASN A 72 3.11 -0.36 13.09
N LEU A 73 4.01 0.13 12.26
CA LEU A 73 4.74 -0.71 11.32
C LEU A 73 5.77 -1.59 12.04
N ILE A 74 5.71 -2.88 11.74
CA ILE A 74 6.74 -3.83 12.14
C ILE A 74 7.39 -4.33 10.85
N ILE A 75 8.65 -4.02 10.66
CA ILE A 75 9.38 -4.30 9.43
C ILE A 75 10.50 -5.30 9.74
N ASP A 76 10.50 -6.43 9.06
CA ASP A 76 11.50 -7.48 9.20
C ASP A 76 12.04 -7.86 7.82
N GLY A 77 13.22 -8.41 7.80
CA GLY A 77 13.83 -8.87 6.56
C GLY A 77 15.31 -9.13 6.67
N ASP A 78 15.94 -9.44 5.56
CA ASP A 78 17.35 -9.83 5.52
C ASP A 78 18.20 -9.05 4.51
N GLY A 79 17.73 -7.98 3.99
CA GLY A 79 18.48 -7.14 3.05
C GLY A 79 18.06 -7.33 1.59
N GLU A 80 17.52 -8.49 1.23
CA GLU A 80 16.98 -8.74 -0.11
C GLU A 80 15.46 -8.78 -0.10
N GLU A 81 14.89 -9.27 0.98
CA GLU A 81 13.46 -9.37 1.16
C GLU A 81 13.05 -8.76 2.47
N ALA A 82 11.88 -8.15 2.48
CA ALA A 82 11.32 -7.60 3.70
C ALA A 82 9.84 -7.90 3.78
N THR A 83 9.36 -8.01 5.01
CA THR A 83 7.93 -8.08 5.30
C THR A 83 7.56 -6.92 6.19
N MET A 84 6.32 -6.49 6.11
CA MET A 84 5.80 -5.43 6.97
C MET A 84 4.43 -5.82 7.46
N GLU A 85 4.24 -5.67 8.76
CA GLU A 85 2.94 -5.79 9.40
C GLU A 85 2.55 -4.42 9.91
N ALA A 86 1.30 -4.03 9.77
CA ALA A 86 0.87 -2.70 10.20
C ALA A 86 -0.61 -2.66 10.46
N ASP A 87 -1.03 -1.69 11.23
CA ASP A 87 -2.42 -1.35 11.38
C ASP A 87 -2.79 -0.35 10.29
N TYR A 88 -4.03 -0.40 9.86
CA TYR A 88 -4.51 0.40 8.76
C TYR A 88 -5.81 1.10 9.15
N ALA A 89 -5.88 2.38 8.83
CA ALA A 89 -7.09 3.17 9.03
C ALA A 89 -7.41 3.95 7.75
N LEU A 90 -8.69 3.98 7.41
CA LEU A 90 -9.18 4.82 6.33
C LEU A 90 -10.01 5.94 6.95
N LEU A 91 -9.58 7.19 6.72
CA LEU A 91 -10.29 8.37 7.19
C LEU A 91 -11.14 8.90 6.06
N CYS A 92 -12.46 8.78 6.23
CA CYS A 92 -13.42 9.33 5.30
C CYS A 92 -13.97 10.65 5.85
N GLU A 93 -14.66 11.39 5.01
CA GLU A 93 -15.15 12.73 5.37
C GLU A 93 -15.92 12.76 6.70
N ASN A 94 -16.73 11.74 6.97
CA ASN A 94 -17.61 11.70 8.16
C ASN A 94 -17.29 10.56 9.11
N ARG A 95 -16.23 9.78 8.90
CA ARG A 95 -15.96 8.62 9.74
C ARG A 95 -14.53 8.11 9.57
N ILE A 96 -14.11 7.32 10.52
CA ILE A 96 -12.86 6.57 10.47
C ILE A 96 -13.21 5.08 10.37
N GLU A 97 -12.65 4.41 9.38
CA GLU A 97 -12.79 2.97 9.22
C GLU A 97 -11.48 2.30 9.57
N LEU A 98 -11.54 1.24 10.38
CA LEU A 98 -10.38 0.43 10.69
C LEU A 98 -10.43 -0.84 9.86
N SER A 99 -9.31 -1.19 9.27
CA SER A 99 -9.15 -2.43 8.52
C SER A 99 -8.13 -3.32 9.20
N GLY A 100 -8.10 -4.58 8.82
CA GLY A 100 -7.16 -5.54 9.38
C GLY A 100 -5.71 -5.23 9.01
N ARG A 101 -4.83 -6.07 9.48
CA ARG A 101 -3.39 -6.00 9.21
C ARG A 101 -3.04 -6.74 7.93
#